data_e71699cd1e1745ca4b4e9813cbf77226
#
_entry.id   e71699cd1e1745ca4b4e9813cbf77226
#
_cell.length_a   1.000
_cell.length_b   1.000
_cell.length_c   1.000
_cell.angle_alpha   90.00
_cell.angle_beta   90.00
_cell.angle_gamma   90.00
#
_symmetry.space_group_name_H-M   'P 1'
#
loop_
_entity.id
_entity.type
_entity.pdbx_description
1 polymer ?
#
loop_
_entity_poly.entity_id
_entity_poly.type
_entity_poly.pdbx_seq_one_letter_code
_entity_poly.pdbx_strand_id
1 'polypeptide(L)'
;MELNKMTLSSLQSEVDRWIKLHGVRYFSELTNMALLTEECGEVARLMARIYGDQSFKSETEREGAKESLAAEMADVLFVLTCLANQCGVDLEQAIVDNMETKGLRDGLRHHNNPKLK
;
A
#
# COMPACT_ATOMS: atom_id res chain seq x y z
N MET A 1 6.45 -4.32 20.23
CA MET A 1 6.70 -5.19 19.06
C MET A 1 8.00 -4.79 18.37
N GLU A 2 8.71 -5.77 17.88
CA GLU A 2 9.90 -5.52 17.05
C GLU A 2 9.45 -5.23 15.60
N LEU A 3 9.70 -4.02 15.12
CA LEU A 3 9.23 -3.61 13.79
C LEU A 3 9.86 -4.41 12.65
N ASN A 4 11.09 -4.92 12.84
CA ASN A 4 11.77 -5.72 11.82
C ASN A 4 11.20 -7.14 11.64
N LYS A 5 10.23 -7.53 12.48
CA LYS A 5 9.53 -8.82 12.38
C LYS A 5 8.05 -8.63 12.08
N MET A 6 7.71 -7.54 11.41
CA MET A 6 6.33 -7.20 11.16
C MET A 6 5.67 -8.15 10.16
N THR A 7 4.50 -8.68 10.53
CA THR A 7 3.60 -9.41 9.62
C THR A 7 2.40 -8.51 9.31
N LEU A 8 1.55 -8.90 8.38
CA LEU A 8 0.32 -8.13 8.12
C LEU A 8 -0.58 -8.05 9.34
N SER A 9 -0.72 -9.14 10.07
CA SER A 9 -1.51 -9.15 11.31
C SER A 9 -0.93 -8.23 12.37
N SER A 10 0.38 -8.27 12.57
CA SER A 10 1.04 -7.38 13.53
C SER A 10 1.03 -5.93 13.06
N LEU A 11 1.07 -5.69 11.75
CA LEU A 11 0.92 -4.33 11.21
C LEU A 11 -0.45 -3.76 11.58
N GLN A 12 -1.51 -4.54 11.40
CA GLN A 12 -2.87 -4.10 11.77
C GLN A 12 -2.95 -3.72 13.25
N SER A 13 -2.38 -4.55 14.12
CA SER A 13 -2.34 -4.26 15.55
C SER A 13 -1.52 -3.02 15.87
N GLU A 14 -0.37 -2.86 15.22
CA GLU A 14 0.52 -1.72 15.47
C GLU A 14 -0.09 -0.41 14.96
N VAL A 15 -0.76 -0.42 13.82
CA VAL A 15 -1.46 0.76 13.31
C VAL A 15 -2.59 1.16 14.28
N ASP A 16 -3.36 0.19 14.76
CA ASP A 16 -4.44 0.46 15.72
C ASP A 16 -3.90 1.09 17.00
N ARG A 17 -2.81 0.54 17.51
CA ARG A 17 -2.13 1.08 18.70
C ARG A 17 -1.67 2.52 18.44
N TRP A 18 -1.04 2.76 17.30
CA TRP A 18 -0.54 4.09 16.93
C TRP A 18 -1.67 5.12 16.84
N ILE A 19 -2.78 4.75 16.19
CA ILE A 19 -3.94 5.64 16.06
C ILE A 19 -4.48 6.03 17.44
N LYS A 20 -4.63 5.05 18.33
CA LYS A 20 -5.16 5.31 19.67
C LYS A 20 -4.21 6.14 20.52
N LEU A 21 -2.90 5.94 20.33
CA LEU A 21 -1.89 6.63 21.13
C LEU A 21 -1.61 8.04 20.62
N HIS A 22 -1.54 8.25 19.32
CA HIS A 22 -1.13 9.51 18.71
C HIS A 22 -2.23 10.22 17.94
N GLY A 23 -3.11 9.47 17.27
CA GLY A 23 -4.14 10.03 16.40
C GLY A 23 -5.47 10.29 17.09
N VAL A 24 -5.61 9.91 18.33
CA VAL A 24 -6.81 9.97 19.15
C VAL A 24 -7.86 8.95 18.69
N ARG A 25 -8.29 8.99 17.43
CA ARG A 25 -9.22 8.02 16.83
C ARG A 25 -9.00 7.97 15.32
N TYR A 26 -9.57 6.97 14.68
CA TYR A 26 -9.62 6.93 13.23
C TYR A 26 -10.47 8.07 12.66
N PHE A 27 -10.08 8.58 11.51
CA PHE A 27 -11.02 9.35 10.70
C PHE A 27 -12.16 8.42 10.26
N SER A 28 -13.28 8.98 9.79
CA SER A 28 -14.36 8.14 9.26
C SER A 28 -13.85 7.29 8.09
N GLU A 29 -14.55 6.18 7.82
CA GLU A 29 -14.20 5.28 6.72
C GLU A 29 -14.17 6.01 5.37
N LEU A 30 -15.13 6.91 5.15
CA LEU A 30 -15.16 7.68 3.91
C LEU A 30 -14.00 8.66 3.79
N THR A 31 -13.60 9.29 4.90
CA THR A 31 -12.42 10.16 4.91
C THR A 31 -11.16 9.35 4.63
N ASN A 32 -11.01 8.20 5.27
CA ASN A 32 -9.85 7.33 5.02
C ASN A 32 -9.84 6.80 3.59
N MET A 33 -11.00 6.54 3.00
CA MET A 33 -11.05 6.15 1.58
C MET A 33 -10.55 7.27 0.67
N ALA A 34 -10.93 8.52 0.95
CA ALA A 34 -10.42 9.68 0.21
C ALA A 34 -8.91 9.84 0.38
N LEU A 35 -8.40 9.64 1.59
CA LEU A 35 -6.96 9.66 1.85
C LEU A 35 -6.22 8.55 1.10
N LEU A 36 -6.80 7.35 1.02
CA LEU A 36 -6.20 6.26 0.25
C LEU A 36 -6.04 6.65 -1.22
N THR A 37 -7.08 7.25 -1.80
CA THR A 37 -7.03 7.72 -3.19
C THR A 37 -5.97 8.80 -3.36
N GLU A 38 -5.87 9.72 -2.42
CA GLU A 38 -4.86 10.77 -2.42
C GLU A 38 -3.44 10.20 -2.37
N GLU A 39 -3.19 9.26 -1.47
CA GLU A 39 -1.87 8.62 -1.35
C GLU A 39 -1.51 7.80 -2.59
N CYS A 40 -2.48 7.13 -3.20
CA CYS A 40 -2.28 6.45 -4.48
C CYS A 40 -1.89 7.45 -5.57
N GLY A 41 -2.48 8.64 -5.56
CA GLY A 41 -2.11 9.72 -6.47
C GLY A 41 -0.68 10.19 -6.25
N GLU A 42 -0.20 10.25 -5.02
CA GLU A 42 1.18 10.61 -4.73
C GLU A 42 2.16 9.57 -5.25
N VAL A 43 1.84 8.29 -5.12
CA VAL A 43 2.63 7.21 -5.75
C VAL A 43 2.65 7.39 -7.26
N ALA A 44 1.48 7.63 -7.87
CA ALA A 44 1.36 7.81 -9.32
C ALA A 44 2.20 9.01 -9.80
N ARG A 45 2.21 10.10 -9.06
CA ARG A 45 3.02 11.28 -9.38
C ARG A 45 4.50 10.93 -9.48
N LEU A 46 5.01 10.20 -8.50
CA LEU A 46 6.42 9.80 -8.50
C LEU A 46 6.74 8.79 -9.60
N MET A 47 5.85 7.82 -9.82
CA MET A 47 6.04 6.82 -10.89
C MET A 47 6.12 7.48 -12.27
N ALA A 48 5.28 8.48 -12.52
CA ALA A 48 5.28 9.20 -13.78
C ALA A 48 6.58 9.99 -14.00
N ARG A 49 7.19 10.48 -12.92
CA ARG A 49 8.44 11.23 -13.01
C ARG A 49 9.67 10.33 -13.05
N ILE A 50 9.66 9.21 -12.35
CA ILE A 50 10.80 8.28 -12.34
C ILE A 50 10.86 7.47 -13.64
N TYR A 51 9.73 6.96 -14.09
CA TYR A 51 9.66 6.01 -15.20
C TYR A 51 8.90 6.50 -16.43
N GLY A 52 8.17 7.59 -16.30
CA GLY A 52 7.36 8.15 -17.37
C GLY A 52 7.99 9.37 -18.00
N ASP A 53 7.14 10.17 -18.64
CA ASP A 53 7.59 11.31 -19.46
C ASP A 53 7.61 12.65 -18.71
N GLN A 54 7.17 12.66 -17.45
CA GLN A 54 7.21 13.88 -16.65
C GLN A 54 8.57 14.07 -15.98
N SER A 55 9.05 15.29 -15.93
CA SER A 55 10.32 15.63 -15.29
C SER A 55 10.11 16.07 -13.85
N PHE A 56 11.17 15.94 -13.05
CA PHE A 56 11.19 16.52 -11.71
C PHE A 56 11.38 18.03 -11.78
N LYS A 57 10.87 18.74 -10.79
CA LYS A 57 10.99 20.20 -10.71
C LYS A 57 12.40 20.65 -10.31
N SER A 58 13.15 19.79 -9.63
CA SER A 58 14.51 20.10 -9.17
C SER A 58 15.37 18.84 -9.13
N GLU A 59 16.69 19.05 -9.14
CA GLU A 59 17.65 17.94 -8.99
C GLU A 59 17.54 17.28 -7.63
N THR A 60 17.27 18.07 -6.58
CA THR A 60 17.09 17.54 -5.22
C THR A 60 15.91 16.57 -5.16
N GLU A 61 14.79 16.91 -5.81
CA GLU A 61 13.64 15.99 -5.88
C GLU A 61 14.00 14.71 -6.63
N ARG A 62 14.75 14.82 -7.72
CA ARG A 62 15.14 13.66 -8.52
C ARG A 62 16.04 12.72 -7.74
N GLU A 63 17.00 13.25 -7.00
CA GLU A 63 17.94 12.45 -6.21
C GLU A 63 17.24 11.69 -5.08
N GLY A 64 16.24 12.30 -4.44
CA GLY A 64 15.49 11.70 -3.35
C GLY A 64 14.24 10.92 -3.80
N ALA A 65 14.05 10.71 -5.10
CA ALA A 65 12.79 10.18 -5.62
C ALA A 65 12.45 8.77 -5.14
N LYS A 66 13.44 7.89 -5.04
CA LYS A 66 13.21 6.51 -4.63
C LYS A 66 12.81 6.42 -3.16
N GLU A 67 13.44 7.20 -2.31
CA GLU A 67 13.09 7.29 -0.90
C GLU A 67 11.69 7.89 -0.73
N SER A 68 11.36 8.91 -1.52
CA SER A 68 10.01 9.49 -1.53
C SER A 68 8.98 8.46 -1.99
N LEU A 69 9.29 7.69 -3.02
CA LEU A 69 8.39 6.63 -3.50
C LEU A 69 8.13 5.58 -2.41
N ALA A 70 9.18 5.16 -1.71
CA ALA A 70 9.04 4.21 -0.60
C ALA A 70 8.15 4.77 0.50
N ALA A 71 8.31 6.04 0.85
CA ALA A 71 7.48 6.69 1.86
C ALA A 71 6.02 6.77 1.43
N GLU A 72 5.75 7.11 0.17
CA GLU A 72 4.37 7.18 -0.33
C GLU A 72 3.72 5.80 -0.42
N MET A 73 4.47 4.77 -0.80
CA MET A 73 3.95 3.39 -0.77
C MET A 73 3.62 2.96 0.66
N ALA A 74 4.45 3.33 1.62
CA ALA A 74 4.18 3.06 3.03
C ALA A 74 2.91 3.79 3.49
N ASP A 75 2.68 5.02 3.04
CA ASP A 75 1.46 5.77 3.37
C ASP A 75 0.22 5.09 2.80
N VAL A 76 0.29 4.57 1.57
CA VAL A 76 -0.81 3.77 0.99
C VAL A 76 -1.13 2.57 1.88
N LEU A 77 -0.10 1.84 2.27
CA LEU A 77 -0.28 0.66 3.12
C LEU A 77 -0.85 1.03 4.49
N PHE A 78 -0.38 2.14 5.07
CA PHE A 78 -0.88 2.62 6.35
C PHE A 78 -2.38 2.94 6.29
N VAL A 79 -2.81 3.70 5.29
CA VAL A 79 -4.23 4.08 5.16
C VAL A 79 -5.10 2.86 4.85
N LEU A 80 -4.63 1.97 3.99
CA LEU A 80 -5.33 0.72 3.70
C LEU A 80 -5.50 -0.11 4.97
N THR A 81 -4.47 -0.16 5.80
CA THR A 81 -4.51 -0.88 7.08
C THR A 81 -5.52 -0.24 8.05
N CYS A 82 -5.60 1.08 8.09
CA CYS A 82 -6.63 1.78 8.86
C CYS A 82 -8.02 1.36 8.42
N LEU A 83 -8.28 1.31 7.11
CA LEU A 83 -9.57 0.89 6.57
C LEU A 83 -9.88 -0.56 6.91
N ALA A 84 -8.89 -1.44 6.80
CA ALA A 84 -9.07 -2.85 7.16
C ALA A 84 -9.46 -2.99 8.63
N ASN A 85 -8.80 -2.26 9.52
CA ASN A 85 -9.12 -2.27 10.94
C ASN A 85 -10.54 -1.77 11.20
N GLN A 86 -10.93 -0.68 10.53
CA GLN A 86 -12.26 -0.11 10.69
C GLN A 86 -13.37 -1.03 10.18
N CYS A 87 -13.09 -1.77 9.11
CA CYS A 87 -14.07 -2.63 8.45
C CYS A 87 -14.05 -4.07 8.96
N GLY A 88 -13.18 -4.39 9.92
CA GLY A 88 -13.06 -5.73 10.47
C GLY A 88 -12.48 -6.74 9.48
N VAL A 89 -11.59 -6.30 8.60
CA VAL A 89 -10.95 -7.17 7.60
C VAL A 89 -9.58 -7.61 8.10
N ASP A 90 -9.36 -8.93 8.11
CA ASP A 90 -8.05 -9.52 8.37
C ASP A 90 -7.26 -9.56 7.06
N LEU A 91 -6.30 -8.64 6.90
CA LEU A 91 -5.54 -8.50 5.67
C LEU A 91 -4.67 -9.72 5.38
N GLU A 92 -4.11 -10.35 6.41
CA GLU A 92 -3.26 -11.52 6.21
C GLU A 92 -4.06 -12.68 5.63
N GLN A 93 -5.24 -12.94 6.21
CA GLN A 93 -6.12 -13.98 5.68
C GLN A 93 -6.64 -13.60 4.29
N ALA A 94 -6.99 -12.34 4.08
CA ALA A 94 -7.49 -11.87 2.79
C ALA A 94 -6.46 -12.07 1.67
N ILE A 95 -5.18 -11.77 1.92
CA ILE A 95 -4.15 -11.94 0.90
C ILE A 95 -3.83 -13.41 0.65
N VAL A 96 -3.86 -14.25 1.70
CA VAL A 96 -3.69 -15.71 1.54
C VAL A 96 -4.78 -16.25 0.62
N ASP A 97 -6.04 -15.94 0.90
CA ASP A 97 -7.18 -16.39 0.08
C ASP A 97 -7.08 -15.86 -1.35
N ASN A 98 -6.68 -14.62 -1.49
CA ASN A 98 -6.54 -13.96 -2.79
C ASN A 98 -5.45 -14.65 -3.65
N MET A 99 -4.32 -14.97 -3.03
CA MET A 99 -3.22 -15.64 -3.73
C MET A 99 -3.59 -17.05 -4.18
N GLU A 100 -4.31 -17.79 -3.33
CA GLU A 100 -4.81 -19.12 -3.70
C GLU A 100 -5.77 -19.04 -4.89
N THR A 101 -6.72 -18.10 -4.84
CA THR A 101 -7.68 -17.89 -5.94
C THR A 101 -6.95 -17.53 -7.24
N LYS A 102 -5.98 -16.62 -7.18
CA LYS A 102 -5.18 -16.24 -8.36
C LYS A 102 -4.40 -17.41 -8.92
N GLY A 103 -3.79 -18.22 -8.06
CA GLY A 103 -3.04 -19.40 -8.49
C GLY A 103 -3.92 -20.40 -9.24
N LEU A 104 -5.09 -20.71 -8.69
CA LEU A 104 -6.02 -21.65 -9.31
C LEU A 104 -6.60 -21.13 -10.62
N ARG A 105 -6.94 -19.83 -10.66
CA ARG A 105 -7.58 -19.22 -11.84
C ARG A 105 -6.60 -18.97 -12.98
N ASP A 106 -5.44 -18.40 -12.65
CA ASP A 106 -4.56 -17.77 -13.64
C ASP A 106 -3.25 -18.50 -13.90
N GLY A 107 -2.89 -19.51 -13.09
CA GLY A 107 -1.59 -20.17 -13.18
C GLY A 107 -1.28 -20.72 -14.58
N LEU A 108 -2.15 -21.56 -15.10
CA LEU A 108 -1.96 -22.12 -16.44
C LEU A 108 -2.18 -21.07 -17.54
N ARG A 109 -3.12 -20.16 -17.33
CA ARG A 109 -3.41 -19.12 -18.30
C ARG A 109 -2.17 -18.29 -18.63
N HIS A 110 -1.43 -17.87 -17.61
CA HIS A 110 -0.22 -17.09 -17.81
C HIS A 110 0.92 -17.92 -18.40
N HIS A 111 1.08 -19.16 -17.97
CA HIS A 111 2.07 -20.08 -18.56
C HIS A 111 1.83 -20.29 -20.04
N ASN A 112 0.57 -20.33 -20.47
CA ASN A 112 0.18 -20.55 -21.84
C ASN A 112 0.06 -19.27 -22.67
N ASN A 113 0.33 -18.12 -22.06
CA ASN A 113 0.22 -16.82 -22.73
C ASN A 113 1.53 -16.50 -23.46
N PRO A 114 1.54 -16.53 -24.82
CA PRO A 114 2.77 -16.25 -25.58
C PRO A 114 3.29 -14.83 -25.40
N LYS A 115 2.43 -13.89 -24.99
CA LYS A 115 2.83 -12.49 -24.77
C LYS A 115 3.77 -12.32 -23.57
N LEU A 116 3.80 -13.30 -22.66
CA LEU A 116 4.63 -13.23 -21.44
C LEU A 116 5.98 -13.93 -21.61
N LYS A 117 6.27 -14.50 -22.78
CA LYS A 117 7.50 -15.27 -23.04
C LYS A 117 8.50 -14.53 -23.91
#